data_be7abe8eec5e6db7593b0b7565cb5129
#
_entry.id   be7abe8eec5e6db7593b0b7565cb5129
#
_cell.length_a   1.000
_cell.length_b   1.000
_cell.length_c   1.000
_cell.angle_alpha   90.00
_cell.angle_beta   90.00
_cell.angle_gamma   90.00
#
_symmetry.space_group_name_H-M   'P 1'
#
loop_
_entity.id
_entity.type
_entity.pdbx_description
1 polymer ?
#
loop_
_entity_poly.entity_id
_entity_poly.type
_entity_poly.pdbx_seq_one_letter_code
_entity_poly.pdbx_strand_id
1 'polypeptide(L)'
;MVYKHKVTLFLRLSRALKWKESYRKHTTEEENNVFLRKTHKMEKQRCPWGKALEKDFYQRYHDEEWGLAVHDDRKHYEYLVLECMSCGLSWELVLRKREILRCCFAEFDAARVATFTETDMERIIQTEGMIRSPRKVRAMISNAQAFLKIQQEFGSFDHYIWSFTNGKTFVYPSHAHTPVTRNALSDLVAKDLKQRGFKFVGTVIIYSHLQAIGIINDHQPMCFRFAEVCQHTEIEVQNQ
;
A
#
# COMPACT_ATOMS: atom_id res chain seq x y z
N MET A 1 -8.25 23.63 24.65
CA MET A 1 -7.85 22.55 23.73
C MET A 1 -6.62 22.84 22.88
N VAL A 2 -6.10 24.04 22.85
CA VAL A 2 -4.96 24.47 21.99
C VAL A 2 -3.57 24.13 22.57
N TYR A 3 -3.48 23.83 23.88
CA TYR A 3 -2.18 23.59 24.54
C TYR A 3 -1.57 22.20 24.34
N LYS A 4 -2.37 21.16 24.10
CA LYS A 4 -1.86 19.77 23.89
C LYS A 4 -1.15 19.59 22.54
N HIS A 5 -1.55 20.31 21.49
CA HIS A 5 -0.93 20.19 20.16
C HIS A 5 0.48 20.81 20.08
N LYS A 6 0.75 21.87 20.85
CA LYS A 6 2.07 22.53 20.87
C LYS A 6 3.14 21.69 21.59
N VAL A 7 2.77 20.97 22.63
CA VAL A 7 3.72 20.12 23.40
C VAL A 7 4.17 18.90 22.60
N THR A 8 3.28 18.28 21.82
CA THR A 8 3.61 17.10 20.99
C THR A 8 4.53 17.48 19.82
N LEU A 9 4.32 18.65 19.21
CA LEU A 9 5.19 19.16 18.14
C LEU A 9 6.60 19.49 18.67
N PHE A 10 6.69 20.08 19.89
CA PHE A 10 7.96 20.45 20.53
C PHE A 10 8.78 19.21 20.92
N LEU A 11 8.16 18.13 21.37
CA LEU A 11 8.82 16.87 21.70
C LEU A 11 9.31 16.09 20.45
N ARG A 12 8.59 16.20 19.32
CA ARG A 12 9.00 15.62 18.03
C ARG A 12 10.19 16.36 17.43
N LEU A 13 10.21 17.68 17.49
CA LEU A 13 11.35 18.52 17.07
C LEU A 13 12.58 18.29 17.95
N SER A 14 12.40 18.06 19.26
CA SER A 14 13.52 17.85 20.18
C SER A 14 14.24 16.51 19.95
N ARG A 15 13.56 15.44 19.51
CA ARG A 15 14.21 14.16 19.19
C ARG A 15 14.98 14.21 17.87
N ALA A 16 14.44 14.85 16.85
CA ALA A 16 15.14 15.05 15.57
C ALA A 16 16.34 16.00 15.73
N LEU A 17 16.22 17.02 16.59
CA LEU A 17 17.32 17.93 16.90
C LEU A 17 18.43 17.25 17.73
N LYS A 18 18.08 16.42 18.73
CA LYS A 18 19.06 15.65 19.51
C LYS A 18 19.84 14.64 18.67
N TRP A 19 19.20 14.01 17.68
CA TRP A 19 19.90 13.15 16.75
C TRP A 19 20.84 13.94 15.84
N LYS A 20 20.42 15.11 15.32
CA LYS A 20 21.28 16.02 14.55
C LYS A 20 22.45 16.60 15.37
N GLU A 21 22.22 16.92 16.63
CA GLU A 21 23.27 17.39 17.53
C GLU A 21 24.27 16.28 17.92
N SER A 22 23.81 15.06 18.15
CA SER A 22 24.67 13.90 18.39
C SER A 22 25.54 13.60 17.17
N TYR A 23 24.98 13.71 15.96
CA TYR A 23 25.72 13.48 14.72
C TYR A 23 26.74 14.59 14.44
N ARG A 24 26.39 15.88 14.70
CA ARG A 24 27.31 17.03 14.54
C ARG A 24 28.52 17.04 15.48
N LYS A 25 28.42 16.41 16.64
CA LYS A 25 29.52 16.36 17.61
C LYS A 25 30.67 15.45 17.23
N HIS A 26 30.52 14.62 16.19
CA HIS A 26 31.50 13.58 15.82
C HIS A 26 32.04 13.72 14.40
N THR A 27 31.71 14.81 13.69
CA THR A 27 32.20 15.06 12.31
C THR A 27 32.81 16.44 12.19
N THR A 28 33.93 16.56 11.49
CA THR A 28 34.58 17.83 11.18
C THR A 28 33.76 18.61 10.12
N GLU A 29 33.96 19.95 10.06
CA GLU A 29 33.26 20.83 9.12
C GLU A 29 33.55 20.43 7.65
N GLU A 30 34.70 19.88 7.40
CA GLU A 30 35.13 19.34 6.07
C GLU A 30 34.39 18.05 5.71
N GLU A 31 34.21 17.14 6.66
CA GLU A 31 33.42 15.91 6.50
C GLU A 31 31.93 16.23 6.30
N ASN A 32 31.40 17.22 6.99
CA ASN A 32 30.04 17.73 6.78
C ASN A 32 29.87 18.36 5.39
N ASN A 33 30.85 19.11 4.89
CA ASN A 33 30.81 19.70 3.54
C ASN A 33 30.97 18.64 2.44
N VAL A 34 31.80 17.62 2.66
CA VAL A 34 31.92 16.47 1.77
C VAL A 34 30.65 15.63 1.78
N PHE A 35 30.04 15.44 2.93
CA PHE A 35 28.74 14.76 3.10
C PHE A 35 27.62 15.55 2.39
N LEU A 36 27.52 16.86 2.60
CA LEU A 36 26.54 17.73 1.95
C LEU A 36 26.76 17.83 0.41
N ARG A 37 27.98 17.81 -0.07
CA ARG A 37 28.28 17.75 -1.52
C ARG A 37 27.96 16.38 -2.13
N LYS A 38 28.13 15.29 -1.37
CA LYS A 38 27.71 13.94 -1.78
C LYS A 38 26.19 13.74 -1.70
N THR A 39 25.48 14.41 -0.77
CA THR A 39 24.02 14.34 -0.70
C THR A 39 23.31 15.04 -1.86
N HIS A 40 23.96 15.92 -2.61
CA HIS A 40 23.41 16.53 -3.82
C HIS A 40 23.34 15.57 -5.03
N LYS A 41 23.88 14.35 -4.90
CA LYS A 41 23.82 13.30 -5.93
C LYS A 41 23.70 11.89 -5.34
N MET A 42 23.13 11.75 -4.15
CA MET A 42 22.82 10.41 -3.67
C MET A 42 21.62 9.89 -4.44
N GLU A 43 21.85 8.83 -5.24
CA GLU A 43 20.76 8.00 -5.74
C GLU A 43 19.83 7.66 -4.56
N LYS A 44 18.54 7.89 -4.73
CA LYS A 44 17.54 7.55 -3.71
C LYS A 44 17.67 6.07 -3.39
N GLN A 45 18.12 5.73 -2.18
CA GLN A 45 18.19 4.34 -1.74
C GLN A 45 16.76 3.79 -1.65
N ARG A 46 16.51 2.69 -2.34
CA ARG A 46 15.20 2.01 -2.42
C ARG A 46 15.25 0.67 -1.70
N CYS A 47 14.07 0.09 -1.51
CA CYS A 47 13.96 -1.30 -1.06
C CYS A 47 14.68 -2.26 -2.03
N PRO A 48 15.22 -3.40 -1.56
CA PRO A 48 16.02 -4.30 -2.38
C PRO A 48 15.14 -5.21 -3.28
N TRP A 49 14.30 -4.62 -4.13
CA TRP A 49 13.45 -5.35 -5.07
C TRP A 49 14.19 -5.81 -6.33
N GLY A 50 15.51 -5.66 -6.36
CA GLY A 50 16.39 -6.16 -7.41
C GLY A 50 16.05 -5.61 -8.79
N LYS A 51 16.14 -6.46 -9.82
CA LYS A 51 15.88 -6.09 -11.22
C LYS A 51 14.49 -5.55 -11.51
N ALA A 52 13.53 -5.71 -10.61
CA ALA A 52 12.21 -5.12 -10.79
C ALA A 52 12.27 -3.59 -10.85
N LEU A 53 13.14 -2.98 -10.05
CA LEU A 53 13.32 -1.52 -10.01
C LEU A 53 14.07 -0.92 -11.21
N GLU A 54 14.64 -1.76 -12.09
CA GLU A 54 15.20 -1.31 -13.38
C GLU A 54 14.09 -0.94 -14.38
N LYS A 55 12.84 -1.26 -14.08
CA LYS A 55 11.66 -0.99 -14.93
C LYS A 55 10.94 0.25 -14.43
N ASP A 56 10.82 1.27 -15.24
CA ASP A 56 10.24 2.57 -14.88
C ASP A 56 8.87 2.47 -14.20
N PHE A 57 7.97 1.63 -14.71
CA PHE A 57 6.63 1.49 -14.13
C PHE A 57 6.65 0.85 -12.74
N TYR A 58 7.59 -0.08 -12.49
CA TYR A 58 7.74 -0.75 -11.20
C TYR A 58 8.43 0.17 -10.19
N GLN A 59 9.44 0.91 -10.65
CA GLN A 59 10.11 1.93 -9.84
C GLN A 59 9.14 3.04 -9.44
N ARG A 60 8.30 3.53 -10.38
CA ARG A 60 7.24 4.52 -10.07
C ARG A 60 6.26 3.99 -9.04
N TYR A 61 5.80 2.74 -9.18
CA TYR A 61 4.94 2.11 -8.18
C TYR A 61 5.57 2.13 -6.78
N HIS A 62 6.86 1.73 -6.65
CA HIS A 62 7.59 1.80 -5.39
C HIS A 62 7.72 3.24 -4.86
N ASP A 63 8.07 4.18 -5.73
CA ASP A 63 8.43 5.54 -5.33
C ASP A 63 7.21 6.43 -5.07
N GLU A 64 6.08 6.17 -5.72
CA GLU A 64 4.95 7.09 -5.76
C GLU A 64 3.64 6.51 -5.19
N GLU A 65 3.58 5.19 -4.97
CA GLU A 65 2.33 4.54 -4.57
C GLU A 65 2.48 3.63 -3.35
N TRP A 66 3.36 2.63 -3.41
CA TRP A 66 3.46 1.59 -2.39
C TRP A 66 3.81 2.16 -1.02
N GLY A 67 3.03 1.79 -0.01
CA GLY A 67 3.22 2.23 1.37
C GLY A 67 2.64 3.61 1.69
N LEU A 68 2.07 4.33 0.69
CA LEU A 68 1.39 5.60 0.94
C LEU A 68 -0.04 5.37 1.43
N ALA A 69 -0.44 6.16 2.43
CA ALA A 69 -1.81 6.10 2.94
C ALA A 69 -2.82 6.47 1.85
N VAL A 70 -3.73 5.55 1.57
CA VAL A 70 -4.83 5.71 0.62
C VAL A 70 -6.10 5.99 1.39
N HIS A 71 -6.83 7.05 1.01
CA HIS A 71 -8.09 7.49 1.59
C HIS A 71 -9.17 7.77 0.53
N ASP A 72 -9.06 7.10 -0.61
CA ASP A 72 -10.02 7.20 -1.72
C ASP A 72 -10.58 5.81 -2.05
N ASP A 73 -11.90 5.66 -1.99
CA ASP A 73 -12.58 4.36 -2.17
C ASP A 73 -12.37 3.77 -3.56
N ARG A 74 -12.25 4.61 -4.61
CA ARG A 74 -11.95 4.12 -5.97
C ARG A 74 -10.54 3.53 -6.02
N LYS A 75 -9.59 4.17 -5.34
CA LYS A 75 -8.21 3.69 -5.24
C LYS A 75 -8.13 2.41 -4.40
N HIS A 76 -8.89 2.30 -3.33
CA HIS A 76 -9.02 1.06 -2.56
C HIS A 76 -9.54 -0.09 -3.44
N TYR A 77 -10.59 0.17 -4.23
CA TYR A 77 -11.12 -0.86 -5.13
C TYR A 77 -10.14 -1.21 -6.25
N GLU A 78 -9.41 -0.23 -6.81
CA GLU A 78 -8.32 -0.47 -7.76
C GLU A 78 -7.29 -1.45 -7.20
N TYR A 79 -6.70 -1.14 -6.03
CA TYR A 79 -5.70 -2.03 -5.43
C TYR A 79 -6.26 -3.40 -5.10
N LEU A 80 -7.50 -3.47 -4.62
CA LEU A 80 -8.15 -4.74 -4.33
C LEU A 80 -8.28 -5.61 -5.60
N VAL A 81 -8.69 -5.01 -6.73
CA VAL A 81 -8.75 -5.71 -8.02
C VAL A 81 -7.37 -6.18 -8.46
N LEU A 82 -6.35 -5.30 -8.41
CA LEU A 82 -5.00 -5.64 -8.81
C LEU A 82 -4.43 -6.79 -7.97
N GLU A 83 -4.58 -6.74 -6.65
CA GLU A 83 -4.10 -7.77 -5.73
C GLU A 83 -4.85 -9.10 -5.92
N CYS A 84 -6.17 -9.09 -6.05
CA CYS A 84 -6.92 -10.30 -6.34
C CYS A 84 -6.56 -10.91 -7.72
N MET A 85 -6.31 -10.07 -8.73
CA MET A 85 -5.86 -10.52 -10.04
C MET A 85 -4.43 -11.04 -10.02
N SER A 86 -3.60 -10.65 -9.05
CA SER A 86 -2.24 -11.16 -8.88
C SER A 86 -2.19 -12.60 -8.33
N CYS A 87 -3.26 -13.10 -7.75
CA CYS A 87 -3.31 -14.44 -7.16
C CYS A 87 -2.80 -15.51 -8.14
N GLY A 88 -1.63 -16.15 -7.83
CA GLY A 88 -0.97 -17.11 -8.70
C GLY A 88 -0.24 -16.51 -9.91
N LEU A 89 -0.04 -15.21 -9.95
CA LEU A 89 0.70 -14.48 -10.98
C LEU A 89 1.75 -13.56 -10.31
N SER A 90 2.72 -13.08 -11.09
CA SER A 90 3.66 -12.06 -10.59
C SER A 90 3.00 -10.69 -10.50
N TRP A 91 3.36 -9.92 -9.48
CA TRP A 91 2.91 -8.52 -9.35
C TRP A 91 3.30 -7.66 -10.56
N GLU A 92 4.49 -7.90 -11.10
CA GLU A 92 4.96 -7.25 -12.32
C GLU A 92 3.99 -7.43 -13.50
N LEU A 93 3.51 -8.65 -13.69
CA LEU A 93 2.56 -8.95 -14.76
C LEU A 93 1.27 -8.14 -14.58
N VAL A 94 0.77 -8.04 -13.36
CA VAL A 94 -0.46 -7.29 -13.06
C VAL A 94 -0.26 -5.79 -13.25
N LEU A 95 0.84 -5.23 -12.76
CA LEU A 95 1.17 -3.82 -12.98
C LEU A 95 1.27 -3.47 -14.48
N ARG A 96 1.89 -4.33 -15.30
CA ARG A 96 1.93 -4.14 -16.77
C ARG A 96 0.55 -4.13 -17.41
N LYS A 97 -0.40 -4.82 -16.82
CA LYS A 97 -1.78 -4.94 -17.32
C LYS A 97 -2.75 -3.96 -16.65
N ARG A 98 -2.26 -3.06 -15.79
CA ARG A 98 -3.07 -2.16 -15.00
C ARG A 98 -4.03 -1.32 -15.84
N GLU A 99 -3.55 -0.77 -16.97
CA GLU A 99 -4.41 0.05 -17.84
C GLU A 99 -5.47 -0.78 -18.55
N ILE A 100 -5.16 -2.02 -18.95
CA ILE A 100 -6.15 -2.94 -19.51
C ILE A 100 -7.19 -3.30 -18.44
N LEU A 101 -6.75 -3.57 -17.22
CA LEU A 101 -7.66 -3.82 -16.08
C LEU A 101 -8.52 -2.60 -15.77
N ARG A 102 -7.95 -1.39 -15.80
CA ARG A 102 -8.66 -0.13 -15.63
C ARG A 102 -9.80 0.01 -16.64
N CYS A 103 -9.51 -0.14 -17.92
CA CYS A 103 -10.51 -0.06 -18.99
C CYS A 103 -11.56 -1.17 -18.83
N CYS A 104 -11.16 -2.41 -18.54
CA CYS A 104 -12.08 -3.54 -18.42
C CYS A 104 -13.01 -3.44 -17.20
N PHE A 105 -12.55 -2.87 -16.10
CA PHE A 105 -13.30 -2.71 -14.85
C PHE A 105 -13.79 -1.26 -14.64
N ALA A 106 -14.22 -0.59 -15.71
CA ALA A 106 -14.89 0.71 -15.67
C ALA A 106 -14.16 1.77 -14.84
N GLU A 107 -12.85 1.96 -15.07
CA GLU A 107 -11.98 2.87 -14.32
C GLU A 107 -11.97 2.59 -12.80
N PHE A 108 -12.15 1.31 -12.44
CA PHE A 108 -12.29 0.84 -11.07
C PHE A 108 -13.45 1.49 -10.28
N ASP A 109 -14.52 1.84 -10.98
CA ASP A 109 -15.77 2.27 -10.39
C ASP A 109 -16.54 1.04 -9.88
N ALA A 110 -16.50 0.80 -8.57
CA ALA A 110 -17.14 -0.37 -7.96
C ALA A 110 -18.65 -0.42 -8.21
N ALA A 111 -19.33 0.74 -8.25
CA ALA A 111 -20.77 0.78 -8.50
C ALA A 111 -21.11 0.30 -9.93
N ARG A 112 -20.31 0.70 -10.92
CA ARG A 112 -20.46 0.24 -12.29
C ARG A 112 -20.09 -1.22 -12.44
N VAL A 113 -18.97 -1.66 -11.85
CA VAL A 113 -18.53 -3.07 -11.94
C VAL A 113 -19.54 -4.01 -11.28
N ALA A 114 -20.18 -3.59 -10.18
CA ALA A 114 -21.21 -4.39 -9.50
C ALA A 114 -22.43 -4.72 -10.35
N THR A 115 -22.67 -3.96 -11.43
CA THR A 115 -23.79 -4.17 -12.38
C THR A 115 -23.40 -4.99 -13.61
N PHE A 116 -22.15 -5.41 -13.74
CA PHE A 116 -21.69 -6.17 -14.91
C PHE A 116 -22.41 -7.52 -15.03
N THR A 117 -22.75 -7.85 -16.26
CA THR A 117 -23.47 -9.06 -16.68
C THR A 117 -22.51 -10.13 -17.21
N GLU A 118 -23.02 -11.31 -17.57
CA GLU A 118 -22.24 -12.34 -18.26
C GLU A 118 -21.70 -11.81 -19.61
N THR A 119 -22.44 -10.98 -20.33
CA THR A 119 -21.98 -10.35 -21.58
C THR A 119 -20.77 -9.43 -21.34
N ASP A 120 -20.77 -8.66 -20.25
CA ASP A 120 -19.61 -7.85 -19.86
C ASP A 120 -18.42 -8.73 -19.51
N MET A 121 -18.64 -9.81 -18.81
CA MET A 121 -17.61 -10.77 -18.45
C MET A 121 -16.98 -11.41 -19.69
N GLU A 122 -17.79 -11.81 -20.69
CA GLU A 122 -17.31 -12.34 -21.97
C GLU A 122 -16.46 -11.31 -22.71
N ARG A 123 -16.93 -10.05 -22.80
CA ARG A 123 -16.18 -8.95 -23.40
C ARG A 123 -14.84 -8.74 -22.71
N ILE A 124 -14.79 -8.76 -21.38
CA ILE A 124 -13.55 -8.60 -20.60
C ILE A 124 -12.57 -9.73 -20.92
N ILE A 125 -13.03 -10.98 -20.94
CA ILE A 125 -12.17 -12.16 -21.21
C ILE A 125 -11.61 -12.14 -22.64
N GLN A 126 -12.38 -11.63 -23.61
CA GLN A 126 -11.99 -11.52 -25.01
C GLN A 126 -11.06 -10.32 -25.27
N THR A 127 -10.99 -9.35 -24.36
CA THR A 127 -10.13 -8.16 -24.52
C THR A 127 -8.68 -8.59 -24.70
N GLU A 128 -8.04 -8.07 -25.74
CA GLU A 128 -6.63 -8.34 -26.00
C GLU A 128 -5.75 -7.91 -24.82
N GLY A 129 -4.79 -8.74 -24.47
CA GLY A 129 -3.89 -8.47 -23.36
C GLY A 129 -4.48 -8.70 -21.95
N MET A 130 -5.78 -8.99 -21.83
CA MET A 130 -6.42 -9.27 -20.54
C MET A 130 -5.92 -10.55 -19.88
N ILE A 131 -5.98 -10.64 -18.55
CA ILE A 131 -5.78 -11.87 -17.77
C ILE A 131 -7.03 -12.75 -17.95
N ARG A 132 -6.94 -13.75 -18.83
CA ARG A 132 -8.06 -14.59 -19.23
C ARG A 132 -8.42 -15.62 -18.16
N SER A 133 -9.11 -15.20 -17.12
CA SER A 133 -9.59 -16.06 -16.04
C SER A 133 -11.06 -15.73 -15.71
N PRO A 134 -12.03 -16.48 -16.27
CA PRO A 134 -13.46 -16.26 -15.99
C PRO A 134 -13.76 -16.26 -14.50
N ARG A 135 -13.13 -17.15 -13.74
CA ARG A 135 -13.28 -17.22 -12.28
C ARG A 135 -12.83 -15.96 -11.56
N LYS A 136 -11.72 -15.33 -12.00
CA LYS A 136 -11.25 -14.08 -11.40
C LYS A 136 -12.14 -12.91 -11.80
N VAL A 137 -12.53 -12.81 -13.09
CA VAL A 137 -13.42 -11.73 -13.56
C VAL A 137 -14.76 -11.77 -12.81
N ARG A 138 -15.39 -12.93 -12.71
CA ARG A 138 -16.62 -13.09 -11.91
C ARG A 138 -16.41 -12.71 -10.44
N ALA A 139 -15.27 -13.05 -9.87
CA ALA A 139 -14.94 -12.69 -8.50
C ALA A 139 -14.81 -11.16 -8.32
N MET A 140 -14.24 -10.44 -9.29
CA MET A 140 -14.15 -8.96 -9.19
C MET A 140 -15.53 -8.31 -9.19
N ILE A 141 -16.47 -8.84 -9.98
CA ILE A 141 -17.86 -8.37 -9.99
C ILE A 141 -18.52 -8.62 -8.62
N SER A 142 -18.39 -9.83 -8.07
CA SER A 142 -18.93 -10.12 -6.73
C SER A 142 -18.24 -9.33 -5.62
N ASN A 143 -16.94 -9.05 -5.75
CA ASN A 143 -16.20 -8.19 -4.81
C ASN A 143 -16.69 -6.74 -4.88
N ALA A 144 -17.03 -6.23 -6.07
CA ALA A 144 -17.64 -4.91 -6.21
C ALA A 144 -18.98 -4.82 -5.44
N GLN A 145 -19.83 -5.84 -5.56
CA GLN A 145 -21.10 -5.91 -4.83
C GLN A 145 -20.87 -5.94 -3.30
N ALA A 146 -19.89 -6.71 -2.84
CA ALA A 146 -19.52 -6.76 -1.42
C ALA A 146 -18.90 -5.43 -0.94
N PHE A 147 -18.11 -4.76 -1.78
CA PHE A 147 -17.53 -3.45 -1.52
C PHE A 147 -18.61 -2.39 -1.28
N LEU A 148 -19.64 -2.35 -2.12
CA LEU A 148 -20.78 -1.45 -1.95
C LEU A 148 -21.55 -1.68 -0.64
N LYS A 149 -21.67 -2.94 -0.20
CA LYS A 149 -22.28 -3.25 1.10
C LYS A 149 -21.47 -2.70 2.26
N ILE A 150 -20.13 -2.77 2.19
CA ILE A 150 -19.26 -2.14 3.19
C ILE A 150 -19.44 -0.63 3.20
N GLN A 151 -19.50 0.02 2.02
CA GLN A 151 -19.74 1.45 1.93
C GLN A 151 -21.09 1.85 2.58
N GLN A 152 -22.13 1.04 2.39
CA GLN A 152 -23.43 1.26 3.01
C GLN A 152 -23.40 1.11 4.54
N GLU A 153 -22.65 0.12 5.07
CA GLU A 153 -22.55 -0.17 6.49
C GLU A 153 -21.65 0.81 7.24
N PHE A 154 -20.50 1.18 6.65
CA PHE A 154 -19.45 1.97 7.32
C PHE A 154 -19.34 3.42 6.81
N GLY A 155 -20.13 3.80 5.82
CA GLY A 155 -20.04 5.10 5.15
C GLY A 155 -19.01 5.14 4.01
N SER A 156 -17.90 4.40 4.11
CA SER A 156 -16.89 4.22 3.07
C SER A 156 -16.10 2.93 3.28
N PHE A 157 -15.46 2.43 2.23
CA PHE A 157 -14.49 1.34 2.37
C PHE A 157 -13.23 1.80 3.09
N ASP A 158 -12.84 3.06 2.88
CA ASP A 158 -11.74 3.70 3.60
C ASP A 158 -11.94 3.63 5.12
N HIS A 159 -13.08 4.09 5.60
CA HIS A 159 -13.40 4.02 7.03
C HIS A 159 -13.34 2.58 7.57
N TYR A 160 -13.91 1.62 6.83
CA TYR A 160 -13.88 0.21 7.20
C TYR A 160 -12.47 -0.35 7.30
N ILE A 161 -11.63 -0.16 6.26
CA ILE A 161 -10.32 -0.81 6.21
C ILE A 161 -9.33 -0.18 7.22
N TRP A 162 -9.39 1.14 7.41
CA TRP A 162 -8.57 1.84 8.39
C TRP A 162 -9.04 1.62 9.84
N SER A 163 -10.27 1.17 10.08
CA SER A 163 -10.76 0.86 11.44
C SER A 163 -9.97 -0.27 12.10
N PHE A 164 -9.39 -1.19 11.34
CA PHE A 164 -8.58 -2.30 11.86
C PHE A 164 -7.29 -1.84 12.56
N THR A 165 -6.84 -0.62 12.29
CA THR A 165 -5.64 -0.02 12.89
C THR A 165 -5.92 1.32 13.58
N ASN A 166 -7.19 1.66 13.81
CA ASN A 166 -7.61 2.95 14.36
C ASN A 166 -7.05 4.15 13.58
N GLY A 167 -6.98 4.03 12.24
CA GLY A 167 -6.49 5.08 11.34
C GLY A 167 -4.96 5.24 11.32
N LYS A 168 -4.19 4.28 11.87
CA LYS A 168 -2.73 4.37 11.96
C LYS A 168 -2.04 3.45 10.97
N THR A 169 -0.85 3.84 10.53
CA THR A 169 0.07 2.98 9.80
C THR A 169 0.89 2.14 10.77
N PHE A 170 0.87 0.82 10.61
CA PHE A 170 1.67 -0.10 11.41
C PHE A 170 3.06 -0.28 10.81
N VAL A 171 4.08 -0.24 11.68
CA VAL A 171 5.48 -0.50 11.36
C VAL A 171 5.95 -1.70 12.17
N TYR A 172 6.51 -2.69 11.51
CA TYR A 172 7.05 -3.91 12.12
C TYR A 172 8.58 -3.95 11.99
N PRO A 173 9.36 -3.57 13.02
CA PRO A 173 10.82 -3.55 12.93
C PRO A 173 11.45 -4.91 12.58
N SER A 174 10.80 -6.01 12.97
CA SER A 174 11.22 -7.38 12.65
C SER A 174 11.22 -7.67 11.14
N HIS A 175 10.33 -7.03 10.35
CA HIS A 175 10.22 -7.26 8.91
C HIS A 175 11.44 -6.75 8.14
N ALA A 176 12.21 -5.80 8.70
CA ALA A 176 13.47 -5.34 8.12
C ALA A 176 14.52 -6.47 8.03
N HIS A 177 14.44 -7.46 8.89
CA HIS A 177 15.38 -8.59 8.97
C HIS A 177 14.78 -9.89 8.43
N THR A 178 13.47 -10.07 8.60
CA THR A 178 12.76 -11.29 8.21
C THR A 178 11.50 -10.92 7.45
N PRO A 179 11.59 -10.80 6.12
CA PRO A 179 10.41 -10.50 5.31
C PRO A 179 9.31 -11.54 5.52
N VAL A 180 8.09 -11.07 5.72
CA VAL A 180 6.91 -11.92 5.89
C VAL A 180 5.93 -11.69 4.75
N THR A 181 5.05 -12.65 4.52
CA THR A 181 3.99 -12.57 3.51
C THR A 181 2.60 -12.56 4.13
N ARG A 182 2.52 -12.60 5.45
CA ARG A 182 1.28 -12.55 6.25
C ARG A 182 1.60 -12.22 7.70
N ASN A 183 0.63 -11.70 8.42
CA ASN A 183 0.70 -11.48 9.86
C ASN A 183 -0.71 -11.54 10.48
N ALA A 184 -0.82 -11.35 11.79
CA ALA A 184 -2.08 -11.39 12.51
C ALA A 184 -3.13 -10.38 11.97
N LEU A 185 -2.69 -9.18 11.58
CA LEU A 185 -3.57 -8.16 10.99
C LEU A 185 -4.13 -8.64 9.65
N SER A 186 -3.29 -9.13 8.76
CA SER A 186 -3.75 -9.65 7.45
C SER A 186 -4.66 -10.87 7.60
N ASP A 187 -4.43 -11.72 8.61
CA ASP A 187 -5.31 -12.85 8.92
C ASP A 187 -6.69 -12.38 9.36
N LEU A 188 -6.75 -11.37 10.24
CA LEU A 188 -7.98 -10.78 10.74
C LEU A 188 -8.80 -10.14 9.60
N VAL A 189 -8.16 -9.26 8.82
CA VAL A 189 -8.82 -8.56 7.69
C VAL A 189 -9.27 -9.55 6.62
N ALA A 190 -8.44 -10.54 6.26
CA ALA A 190 -8.80 -11.57 5.28
C ALA A 190 -9.98 -12.42 5.73
N LYS A 191 -10.08 -12.72 7.03
CA LYS A 191 -11.20 -13.45 7.61
C LYS A 191 -12.49 -12.65 7.51
N ASP A 192 -12.48 -11.38 7.89
CA ASP A 192 -13.66 -10.51 7.84
C ASP A 192 -14.13 -10.30 6.40
N LEU A 193 -13.22 -9.95 5.45
CA LEU A 193 -13.56 -9.81 4.04
C LEU A 193 -14.18 -11.07 3.45
N LYS A 194 -13.66 -12.27 3.80
CA LYS A 194 -14.26 -13.54 3.35
C LYS A 194 -15.68 -13.73 3.90
N GLN A 195 -15.95 -13.39 5.16
CA GLN A 195 -17.26 -13.46 5.75
C GLN A 195 -18.24 -12.50 5.06
N ARG A 196 -17.77 -11.35 4.59
CA ARG A 196 -18.53 -10.37 3.79
C ARG A 196 -18.71 -10.78 2.33
N GLY A 197 -18.18 -11.93 1.92
CA GLY A 197 -18.39 -12.53 0.60
C GLY A 197 -17.31 -12.23 -0.43
N PHE A 198 -16.23 -11.52 -0.08
CA PHE A 198 -15.10 -11.30 -0.99
C PHE A 198 -14.41 -12.61 -1.39
N LYS A 199 -13.90 -12.63 -2.62
CA LYS A 199 -13.18 -13.75 -3.22
C LYS A 199 -11.74 -13.36 -3.53
N PHE A 200 -10.84 -14.34 -3.56
CA PHE A 200 -9.41 -14.14 -3.75
C PHE A 200 -8.73 -13.23 -2.73
N VAL A 201 -9.31 -13.11 -1.54
CA VAL A 201 -8.80 -12.32 -0.40
C VAL A 201 -8.15 -13.25 0.64
N GLY A 202 -7.19 -14.08 0.21
CA GLY A 202 -6.34 -14.85 1.12
C GLY A 202 -5.43 -13.92 1.93
N THR A 203 -4.95 -14.38 3.09
CA THR A 203 -4.13 -13.54 3.98
C THR A 203 -2.89 -12.96 3.30
N VAL A 204 -2.24 -13.69 2.39
CA VAL A 204 -1.08 -13.21 1.62
C VAL A 204 -1.47 -12.06 0.68
N ILE A 205 -2.61 -12.18 0.01
CA ILE A 205 -3.14 -11.12 -0.87
C ILE A 205 -3.51 -9.89 -0.05
N ILE A 206 -4.16 -10.10 1.10
CA ILE A 206 -4.54 -9.01 1.98
C ILE A 206 -3.32 -8.35 2.62
N TYR A 207 -2.29 -9.10 2.96
CA TYR A 207 -1.04 -8.52 3.44
C TYR A 207 -0.44 -7.55 2.41
N SER A 208 -0.31 -7.98 1.15
CA SER A 208 0.14 -7.13 0.05
C SER A 208 -0.78 -5.91 -0.17
N HIS A 209 -2.10 -6.12 -0.05
CA HIS A 209 -3.07 -5.02 -0.14
C HIS A 209 -2.86 -3.98 0.97
N LEU A 210 -2.67 -4.41 2.23
CA LEU A 210 -2.42 -3.52 3.37
C LEU A 210 -1.11 -2.73 3.22
N GLN A 211 -0.08 -3.34 2.60
CA GLN A 211 1.15 -2.64 2.23
C GLN A 211 0.89 -1.61 1.11
N ALA A 212 0.16 -1.99 0.06
CA ALA A 212 -0.11 -1.12 -1.08
C ALA A 212 -0.89 0.15 -0.69
N ILE A 213 -1.80 0.06 0.28
CA ILE A 213 -2.63 1.17 0.75
C ILE A 213 -2.06 1.91 1.97
N GLY A 214 -0.85 1.57 2.42
CA GLY A 214 -0.15 2.27 3.49
C GLY A 214 -0.60 1.96 4.92
N ILE A 215 -1.46 0.94 5.13
CA ILE A 215 -1.79 0.45 6.47
C ILE A 215 -0.59 -0.24 7.10
N ILE A 216 0.25 -0.90 6.30
CA ILE A 216 1.54 -1.45 6.73
C ILE A 216 2.65 -0.73 5.96
N ASN A 217 3.59 -0.12 6.69
CA ASN A 217 4.80 0.41 6.10
C ASN A 217 5.92 -0.63 6.21
N ASP A 218 6.15 -1.37 5.13
CA ASP A 218 7.21 -2.37 5.01
C ASP A 218 8.39 -1.90 4.13
N HIS A 219 8.49 -0.59 3.86
CA HIS A 219 9.73 -0.06 3.31
C HIS A 219 10.90 -0.39 4.24
N GLN A 220 12.03 -0.77 3.66
CA GLN A 220 13.24 -1.01 4.46
C GLN A 220 13.71 0.30 5.13
N PRO A 221 14.27 0.25 6.36
CA PRO A 221 14.68 1.46 7.09
C PRO A 221 15.64 2.37 6.33
N MET A 222 16.47 1.79 5.41
CA MET A 222 17.36 2.55 4.55
C MET A 222 16.66 3.17 3.33
N CYS A 223 15.45 2.74 3.02
CA CYS A 223 14.70 3.27 1.90
C CYS A 223 14.26 4.71 2.17
N PHE A 224 14.44 5.59 1.18
CA PHE A 224 14.04 7.00 1.33
C PHE A 224 12.55 7.15 1.65
N ARG A 225 11.70 6.23 1.16
CA ARG A 225 10.25 6.26 1.41
C ARG A 225 9.86 5.90 2.83
N PHE A 226 10.67 5.09 3.54
CA PHE A 226 10.36 4.71 4.92
C PHE A 226 10.15 5.94 5.82
N ALA A 227 11.13 6.85 5.81
CA ALA A 227 11.07 8.05 6.62
C ALA A 227 9.97 9.02 6.17
N GLU A 228 9.75 9.15 4.86
CA GLU A 228 8.70 10.02 4.31
C GLU A 228 7.31 9.53 4.73
N VAL A 229 7.02 8.23 4.60
CA VAL A 229 5.74 7.65 5.06
C VAL A 229 5.54 7.91 6.55
N CYS A 230 6.57 7.67 7.38
CA CYS A 230 6.48 7.91 8.83
C CYS A 230 6.29 9.39 9.22
N GLN A 231 6.58 10.33 8.33
CA GLN A 231 6.37 11.76 8.58
C GLN A 231 4.93 12.20 8.26
N HIS A 232 4.28 11.52 7.33
CA HIS A 232 2.98 11.94 6.80
C HIS A 232 1.79 11.18 7.40
N THR A 233 2.03 10.12 8.17
CA THR A 233 0.99 9.31 8.81
C THR A 233 1.20 9.19 10.31
N GLU A 234 0.12 8.96 11.06
CA GLU A 234 0.24 8.51 12.46
C GLU A 234 0.69 7.06 12.46
N ILE A 235 1.85 6.79 13.06
CA ILE A 235 2.43 5.44 13.09
C ILE A 235 2.25 4.77 14.44
N GLU A 236 2.10 3.43 14.41
CA GLU A 236 2.16 2.57 15.58
C GLU A 236 3.18 1.45 15.33
N VAL A 237 4.18 1.36 16.21
CA VAL A 237 5.21 0.32 16.13
C VAL A 237 4.68 -0.96 16.77
N GLN A 238 4.69 -2.05 16.02
CA GLN A 238 4.25 -3.37 16.45
C GLN A 238 5.45 -4.21 16.89
N ASN A 239 5.42 -4.66 18.13
CA ASN A 239 6.42 -5.58 18.66
C ASN A 239 5.91 -7.03 18.43
N GLN A 240 6.41 -7.66 17.38
CA GLN A 240 6.17 -9.10 17.09
C GLN A 240 7.49 -9.83 17.02
#